data_843bee2056cb6e2ba53ee76461cde5c6
#
_entry.id   843bee2056cb6e2ba53ee76461cde5c6
#
_cell.length_a   1.000
_cell.length_b   1.000
_cell.length_c   1.000
_cell.angle_alpha   90.00
_cell.angle_beta   90.00
_cell.angle_gamma   90.00
#
_symmetry.space_group_name_H-M   'P 1'
#
loop_
_entity.id
_entity.type
_entity.pdbx_description
1 polymer ?
#
loop_
_entity_poly.entity_id
_entity_poly.type
_entity_poly.pdbx_seq_one_letter_code
_entity_poly.pdbx_strand_id
1 'polypeptide(L)'
;MMAQDESLSKALPLEGGKLGGCREAVLSSEQNPAREPTHRARSSARRMRKDPTIAERMIWKALRRSELHFRRQVPIDKYVVDFAHLGSRLLIEVDGRVHEDPSNQQRDLERQTELEARGYRFVRCSEREAREYPDVVVERILAAVAEFTPIPGPSPSREGGE
;
A
#
# COMPACT_ATOMS: atom_id res chain seq x y z
N MET A 1 70.64 -5.13 10.81
CA MET A 1 70.93 -4.45 12.07
C MET A 1 69.56 -4.06 12.63
N MET A 2 68.94 -4.87 13.45
CA MET A 2 68.85 -4.68 14.90
C MET A 2 68.12 -3.40 15.25
N ALA A 3 67.08 -3.27 16.01
CA ALA A 3 66.53 -4.07 17.11
C ALA A 3 65.04 -3.65 17.22
N GLN A 4 64.03 -4.45 17.46
CA GLN A 4 63.48 -4.80 18.76
C GLN A 4 63.26 -3.61 19.71
N ASP A 5 62.00 -3.32 20.03
CA ASP A 5 61.65 -3.39 21.43
C ASP A 5 60.13 -3.51 21.63
N GLU A 6 59.81 -4.39 22.54
CA GLU A 6 58.57 -4.73 23.15
C GLU A 6 58.08 -3.66 24.13
N SER A 7 56.87 -3.77 24.43
CA SER A 7 56.25 -3.50 25.76
C SER A 7 55.04 -2.58 25.62
N LEU A 8 53.92 -2.78 26.19
CA LEU A 8 53.47 -3.56 27.31
C LEU A 8 51.95 -3.62 27.31
N SER A 9 51.47 -4.80 27.46
CA SER A 9 50.17 -5.14 27.98
C SER A 9 49.64 -4.13 29.01
N LYS A 10 48.46 -3.62 28.78
CA LYS A 10 47.61 -3.12 29.87
C LYS A 10 46.17 -3.52 29.65
N ALA A 11 45.81 -4.58 30.33
CA ALA A 11 44.47 -5.07 30.48
C ALA A 11 43.58 -3.98 31.09
N LEU A 12 42.41 -3.75 30.47
CA LEU A 12 41.35 -2.99 31.04
C LEU A 12 40.31 -3.92 31.67
N PRO A 13 39.75 -3.57 32.82
CA PRO A 13 38.77 -4.40 33.50
C PRO A 13 37.42 -4.39 32.79
N LEU A 14 36.81 -5.55 32.75
CA LEU A 14 35.43 -5.78 32.36
C LEU A 14 34.49 -5.18 33.43
N GLU A 15 33.97 -4.04 33.18
CA GLU A 15 32.81 -3.55 33.94
C GLU A 15 31.54 -3.83 33.14
N GLY A 16 30.64 -4.56 33.79
CA GLY A 16 29.39 -5.06 33.26
C GLY A 16 28.43 -3.92 32.85
N GLY A 17 28.25 -3.77 31.56
CA GLY A 17 27.18 -2.94 30.97
C GLY A 17 26.07 -3.85 30.49
N LYS A 18 24.93 -3.79 31.16
CA LYS A 18 23.66 -4.42 30.86
C LYS A 18 23.44 -4.57 29.35
N LEU A 19 23.22 -5.80 28.92
CA LEU A 19 22.54 -6.11 27.68
C LEU A 19 21.13 -5.48 27.72
N GLY A 20 21.06 -4.28 27.20
CA GLY A 20 19.79 -3.65 26.86
C GLY A 20 19.18 -4.47 25.72
N GLY A 21 18.14 -5.24 26.05
CA GLY A 21 17.42 -6.04 25.10
C GLY A 21 17.03 -5.21 23.88
N CYS A 22 17.40 -5.72 22.71
CA CYS A 22 16.71 -5.38 21.47
C CYS A 22 15.24 -5.75 21.68
N ARG A 23 14.47 -4.78 22.11
CA ARG A 23 13.03 -4.88 21.97
C ARG A 23 12.80 -4.84 20.47
N GLU A 24 12.61 -6.03 19.91
CA GLU A 24 11.86 -6.15 18.68
C GLU A 24 10.64 -5.26 18.87
N ALA A 25 10.64 -4.16 18.14
CA ALA A 25 9.43 -3.37 17.95
C ALA A 25 8.50 -4.29 17.14
N VAL A 26 7.76 -5.12 17.84
CA VAL A 26 6.53 -5.69 17.34
C VAL A 26 5.71 -4.46 16.99
N LEU A 27 5.71 -4.09 15.71
CA LEU A 27 4.82 -3.08 15.18
C LEU A 27 3.42 -3.59 15.41
N SER A 28 2.88 -3.19 16.54
CA SER A 28 1.48 -3.38 16.85
C SER A 28 0.68 -2.83 15.69
N SER A 29 -0.03 -3.68 14.99
CA SER A 29 -0.93 -3.39 13.87
C SER A 29 -2.13 -2.49 14.28
N GLU A 30 -2.09 -1.91 15.48
CA GLU A 30 -3.21 -1.20 16.10
C GLU A 30 -3.23 0.32 15.88
N GLN A 31 -2.26 0.91 15.19
CA GLN A 31 -2.19 2.38 15.22
C GLN A 31 -1.95 3.00 13.85
N ASN A 32 -2.92 2.89 12.99
CA ASN A 32 -3.26 4.00 12.12
C ASN A 32 -4.74 3.95 11.76
N PRO A 33 -5.62 4.57 12.55
CA PRO A 33 -7.00 4.73 12.16
C PRO A 33 -7.02 5.43 10.80
N ALA A 34 -7.63 4.80 9.81
CA ALA A 34 -7.84 5.41 8.51
C ALA A 34 -8.43 6.81 8.76
N ARG A 35 -7.64 7.85 8.55
CA ARG A 35 -8.13 9.22 8.74
C ARG A 35 -9.37 9.38 7.89
N GLU A 36 -10.41 9.93 8.48
CA GLU A 36 -11.65 10.25 7.77
C GLU A 36 -11.31 11.09 6.53
N PRO A 37 -11.87 10.76 5.36
CA PRO A 37 -11.63 11.54 4.16
C PRO A 37 -12.08 12.99 4.35
N THR A 38 -11.26 13.93 3.89
CA THR A 38 -11.59 15.34 3.95
C THR A 38 -12.85 15.66 3.12
N HIS A 39 -13.57 16.70 3.49
CA HIS A 39 -14.72 17.17 2.72
C HIS A 39 -14.37 17.43 1.25
N ARG A 40 -13.19 18.01 1.00
CA ARG A 40 -12.68 18.28 -0.35
C ARG A 40 -12.46 16.98 -1.14
N ALA A 41 -11.86 15.96 -0.55
CA ALA A 41 -11.67 14.65 -1.19
C ALA A 41 -13.00 13.98 -1.51
N ARG A 42 -13.97 14.01 -0.59
CA ARG A 42 -15.32 13.48 -0.82
C ARG A 42 -16.04 14.20 -1.99
N SER A 43 -15.95 15.53 -2.05
CA SER A 43 -16.53 16.33 -3.11
C SER A 43 -15.87 16.06 -4.46
N SER A 44 -14.54 15.96 -4.50
CA SER A 44 -13.78 15.61 -5.71
C SER A 44 -14.15 14.23 -6.21
N ALA A 45 -14.16 13.22 -5.34
CA ALA A 45 -14.56 11.87 -5.68
C ALA A 45 -15.98 11.79 -6.26
N ARG A 46 -16.92 12.56 -5.71
CA ARG A 46 -18.29 12.65 -6.25
C ARG A 46 -18.31 13.22 -7.67
N ARG A 47 -17.51 14.25 -7.94
CA ARG A 47 -17.40 14.87 -9.27
C ARG A 47 -16.75 13.90 -10.27
N MET A 48 -15.62 13.27 -9.92
CA MET A 48 -14.89 12.34 -10.78
C MET A 48 -15.73 11.11 -11.15
N ARG A 49 -16.59 10.63 -10.24
CA ARG A 49 -17.52 9.54 -10.56
C ARG A 49 -18.55 9.88 -11.64
N LYS A 50 -18.83 11.16 -11.89
CA LYS A 50 -19.79 11.58 -12.92
C LYS A 50 -19.19 11.61 -14.31
N ASP A 51 -17.87 11.85 -14.39
CA ASP A 51 -17.16 11.99 -15.66
C ASP A 51 -15.87 11.14 -15.66
N PRO A 52 -15.99 9.80 -15.70
CA PRO A 52 -14.83 8.91 -15.76
C PRO A 52 -14.25 8.89 -17.18
N THR A 53 -12.93 8.73 -17.28
CA THR A 53 -12.25 8.53 -18.57
C THR A 53 -12.70 7.23 -19.25
N ILE A 54 -12.38 7.08 -20.54
CA ILE A 54 -12.68 5.85 -21.28
C ILE A 54 -11.95 4.67 -20.63
N ALA A 55 -10.68 4.84 -20.28
CA ALA A 55 -9.86 3.83 -19.65
C ALA A 55 -10.46 3.37 -18.30
N GLU A 56 -10.81 4.31 -17.44
CA GLU A 56 -11.47 4.01 -16.17
C GLU A 56 -12.80 3.25 -16.36
N ARG A 57 -13.61 3.62 -17.36
CA ARG A 57 -14.86 2.91 -17.67
C ARG A 57 -14.61 1.46 -18.08
N MET A 58 -13.56 1.20 -18.88
CA MET A 58 -13.22 -0.16 -19.31
C MET A 58 -12.77 -1.03 -18.14
N ILE A 59 -11.84 -0.54 -17.34
CA ILE A 59 -11.38 -1.22 -16.11
C ILE A 59 -12.56 -1.44 -15.15
N TRP A 60 -13.38 -0.43 -14.92
CA TRP A 60 -14.55 -0.57 -14.04
C TRP A 60 -15.54 -1.64 -14.51
N LYS A 61 -15.80 -1.68 -15.82
CA LYS A 61 -16.68 -2.70 -16.41
C LYS A 61 -16.15 -4.12 -16.17
N ALA A 62 -14.84 -4.31 -16.25
CA ALA A 62 -14.20 -5.61 -16.03
C ALA A 62 -14.14 -5.94 -14.52
N LEU A 63 -13.76 -5.00 -13.65
CA LEU A 63 -13.74 -5.20 -12.20
C LEU A 63 -15.11 -5.54 -11.60
N ARG A 64 -16.19 -5.00 -12.15
CA ARG A 64 -17.55 -5.32 -11.69
C ARG A 64 -18.00 -6.75 -11.96
N ARG A 65 -17.32 -7.47 -12.85
CA ARG A 65 -17.61 -8.89 -13.10
C ARG A 65 -16.98 -9.81 -12.07
N SER A 66 -15.97 -9.32 -11.34
CA SER A 66 -15.41 -10.06 -10.23
C SER A 66 -16.37 -10.02 -9.03
N GLU A 67 -16.39 -11.06 -8.24
CA GLU A 67 -17.18 -11.12 -6.99
C GLU A 67 -16.57 -10.26 -5.88
N LEU A 68 -15.45 -9.59 -6.15
CA LEU A 68 -14.74 -8.76 -5.20
C LEU A 68 -15.35 -7.35 -5.12
N HIS A 69 -15.36 -6.81 -3.92
CA HIS A 69 -15.99 -5.52 -3.61
C HIS A 69 -15.07 -4.34 -3.94
N PHE A 70 -14.80 -4.11 -5.23
CA PHE A 70 -14.08 -2.91 -5.66
C PHE A 70 -14.96 -1.66 -5.55
N ARG A 71 -14.32 -0.56 -5.24
CA ARG A 71 -14.94 0.78 -5.24
C ARG A 71 -14.19 1.67 -6.20
N ARG A 72 -14.91 2.60 -6.84
CA ARG A 72 -14.31 3.60 -7.73
C ARG A 72 -14.30 4.99 -7.11
N GLN A 73 -13.31 5.79 -7.48
CA GLN A 73 -13.11 7.15 -7.02
C GLN A 73 -13.25 7.24 -5.50
N VAL A 74 -12.30 6.57 -4.82
CA VAL A 74 -12.32 6.37 -3.37
C VAL A 74 -11.55 7.50 -2.69
N PRO A 75 -12.21 8.30 -1.85
CA PRO A 75 -11.52 9.30 -1.07
C PRO A 75 -10.84 8.64 0.13
N ILE A 76 -9.52 8.85 0.26
CA ILE A 76 -8.69 8.39 1.38
C ILE A 76 -7.94 9.61 1.90
N ASP A 77 -8.23 10.04 3.13
CA ASP A 77 -7.71 11.28 3.71
C ASP A 77 -7.96 12.49 2.78
N LYS A 78 -6.91 13.12 2.28
CA LYS A 78 -6.93 14.26 1.35
C LYS A 78 -6.90 13.84 -0.13
N TYR A 79 -6.73 12.55 -0.41
CA TYR A 79 -6.55 12.02 -1.75
C TYR A 79 -7.80 11.35 -2.32
N VAL A 80 -7.85 11.22 -3.62
CA VAL A 80 -8.84 10.38 -4.33
C VAL A 80 -8.08 9.40 -5.20
N VAL A 81 -8.48 8.13 -5.14
CA VAL A 81 -7.87 7.02 -5.89
C VAL A 81 -8.90 6.46 -6.86
N ASP A 82 -8.48 6.08 -8.07
CA ASP A 82 -9.43 5.67 -9.12
C ASP A 82 -10.23 4.44 -8.73
N PHE A 83 -9.55 3.38 -8.24
CA PHE A 83 -10.22 2.20 -7.70
C PHE A 83 -9.52 1.70 -6.46
N ALA A 84 -10.27 1.04 -5.59
CA ALA A 84 -9.73 0.39 -4.39
C ALA A 84 -10.48 -0.89 -4.06
N HIS A 85 -9.73 -1.88 -3.59
CA HIS A 85 -10.23 -3.01 -2.83
C HIS A 85 -9.79 -2.85 -1.38
N LEU A 86 -10.70 -2.34 -0.54
CA LEU A 86 -10.36 -1.93 0.82
C LEU A 86 -10.01 -3.13 1.72
N GLY A 87 -10.58 -4.31 1.45
CA GLY A 87 -10.29 -5.53 2.20
C GLY A 87 -8.83 -5.96 2.14
N SER A 88 -8.19 -5.82 0.97
CA SER A 88 -6.76 -6.09 0.79
C SER A 88 -5.89 -4.83 0.81
N ARG A 89 -6.45 -3.67 1.13
CA ARG A 89 -5.78 -2.36 1.07
C ARG A 89 -5.08 -2.10 -0.27
N LEU A 90 -5.66 -2.60 -1.36
CA LEU A 90 -5.12 -2.41 -2.70
C LEU A 90 -5.75 -1.19 -3.37
N LEU A 91 -4.90 -0.30 -3.86
CA LEU A 91 -5.25 0.89 -4.62
C LEU A 91 -4.85 0.68 -6.08
N ILE A 92 -5.72 1.08 -6.99
CA ILE A 92 -5.49 0.94 -8.43
C ILE A 92 -5.58 2.33 -9.05
N GLU A 93 -4.60 2.69 -9.84
CA GLU A 93 -4.53 3.95 -10.55
C GLU A 93 -4.34 3.73 -12.04
N VAL A 94 -5.12 4.47 -12.82
CA VAL A 94 -4.98 4.52 -14.27
C VAL A 94 -4.21 5.78 -14.59
N ASP A 95 -2.91 5.62 -14.85
CA ASP A 95 -2.04 6.74 -15.15
C ASP A 95 -2.35 7.28 -16.55
N GLY A 96 -2.83 8.52 -16.58
CA GLY A 96 -2.89 9.32 -17.79
C GLY A 96 -1.49 9.63 -18.31
N ARG A 97 -1.42 10.47 -19.32
CA ARG A 97 -0.14 10.91 -19.91
C ARG A 97 0.79 11.41 -18.81
N VAL A 98 2.02 10.90 -18.84
CA VAL A 98 3.09 11.34 -17.97
C VAL A 98 3.24 12.85 -18.08
N HIS A 99 2.83 13.57 -17.06
CA HIS A 99 3.19 14.96 -16.90
C HIS A 99 4.64 15.00 -16.42
N GLU A 100 5.54 15.35 -17.28
CA GLU A 100 6.98 15.46 -17.02
C GLU A 100 7.34 16.64 -16.09
N ASP A 101 6.37 17.23 -15.42
CA ASP A 101 6.61 18.32 -14.49
C ASP A 101 7.20 17.78 -13.17
N PRO A 102 8.45 18.15 -12.82
CA PRO A 102 9.11 17.68 -11.60
C PRO A 102 8.33 17.98 -10.32
N SER A 103 7.54 19.05 -10.30
CA SER A 103 6.72 19.43 -9.14
C SER A 103 5.56 18.45 -8.89
N ASN A 104 5.04 17.85 -9.96
CA ASN A 104 4.00 16.83 -9.87
C ASN A 104 4.59 15.49 -9.44
N GLN A 105 5.78 15.13 -9.92
CA GLN A 105 6.47 13.91 -9.52
C GLN A 105 6.74 13.88 -8.01
N GLN A 106 7.20 14.99 -7.43
CA GLN A 106 7.44 15.09 -6.00
C GLN A 106 6.15 14.89 -5.18
N ARG A 107 5.06 15.51 -5.59
CA ARG A 107 3.75 15.35 -4.94
C ARG A 107 3.18 13.94 -5.05
N ASP A 108 3.39 13.29 -6.19
CA ASP A 108 2.96 11.91 -6.40
C ASP A 108 3.77 10.94 -5.53
N LEU A 109 5.07 11.18 -5.38
CA LEU A 109 5.92 10.40 -4.49
C LEU A 109 5.51 10.58 -3.01
N GLU A 110 5.27 11.80 -2.56
CA GLU A 110 4.79 12.08 -1.21
C GLU A 110 3.44 11.40 -0.95
N ARG A 111 2.51 11.49 -1.90
CA ARG A 111 1.22 10.81 -1.84
C ARG A 111 1.36 9.30 -1.72
N GLN A 112 2.20 8.70 -2.54
CA GLN A 112 2.45 7.27 -2.51
C GLN A 112 3.05 6.87 -1.16
N THR A 113 4.10 7.55 -0.72
CA THR A 113 4.76 7.28 0.57
C THR A 113 3.79 7.38 1.74
N GLU A 114 2.92 8.40 1.78
CA GLU A 114 1.92 8.54 2.84
C GLU A 114 0.90 7.40 2.86
N LEU A 115 0.47 6.92 1.70
CA LEU A 115 -0.51 5.84 1.61
C LEU A 115 0.13 4.47 1.88
N GLU A 116 1.36 4.23 1.42
CA GLU A 116 2.12 3.00 1.71
C GLU A 116 2.44 2.89 3.20
N ALA A 117 2.80 3.99 3.87
CA ALA A 117 3.01 4.03 5.31
C ALA A 117 1.74 3.65 6.11
N ARG A 118 0.56 3.73 5.50
CA ARG A 118 -0.72 3.28 6.07
C ARG A 118 -1.09 1.85 5.68
N GLY A 119 -0.16 1.13 5.04
CA GLY A 119 -0.34 -0.25 4.62
C GLY A 119 -1.14 -0.42 3.33
N TYR A 120 -1.36 0.64 2.55
CA TYR A 120 -1.91 0.51 1.21
C TYR A 120 -0.84 0.10 0.22
N ARG A 121 -1.23 -0.62 -0.83
CA ARG A 121 -0.39 -1.00 -1.96
C ARG A 121 -1.00 -0.50 -3.25
N PHE A 122 -0.16 -0.32 -4.27
CA PHE A 122 -0.59 0.20 -5.54
C PHE A 122 -0.42 -0.83 -6.66
N VAL A 123 -1.42 -0.87 -7.54
CA VAL A 123 -1.30 -1.40 -8.89
C VAL A 123 -1.58 -0.25 -9.84
N ARG A 124 -0.60 0.06 -10.68
CA ARG A 124 -0.73 1.10 -11.69
C ARG A 124 -0.84 0.48 -13.07
N CYS A 125 -1.63 1.07 -13.91
CA CYS A 125 -1.70 0.77 -15.33
C CYS A 125 -1.76 2.07 -16.13
N SER A 126 -1.13 2.07 -17.28
CA SER A 126 -1.26 3.20 -18.20
C SER A 126 -2.67 3.27 -18.81
N GLU A 127 -3.09 4.46 -19.20
CA GLU A 127 -4.34 4.64 -19.95
C GLU A 127 -4.39 3.75 -21.20
N ARG A 128 -3.27 3.55 -21.84
CA ARG A 128 -3.13 2.68 -23.02
C ARG A 128 -3.41 1.22 -22.66
N GLU A 129 -2.75 0.66 -21.63
CA GLU A 129 -3.00 -0.71 -21.18
C GLU A 129 -4.46 -0.92 -20.80
N ALA A 130 -5.02 0.03 -20.04
CA ALA A 130 -6.40 -0.02 -19.61
C ALA A 130 -7.42 -0.02 -20.78
N ARG A 131 -7.06 0.60 -21.92
CA ARG A 131 -7.90 0.65 -23.11
C ARG A 131 -7.70 -0.54 -24.04
N GLU A 132 -6.46 -0.93 -24.28
CA GLU A 132 -6.12 -1.98 -25.24
C GLU A 132 -6.26 -3.39 -24.62
N TYR A 133 -5.93 -3.55 -23.34
CA TYR A 133 -5.85 -4.84 -22.66
C TYR A 133 -6.52 -4.82 -21.27
N PRO A 134 -7.78 -4.40 -21.15
CA PRO A 134 -8.44 -4.25 -19.84
C PRO A 134 -8.50 -5.56 -19.05
N ASP A 135 -8.69 -6.70 -19.73
CA ASP A 135 -8.80 -7.99 -19.06
C ASP A 135 -7.45 -8.40 -18.43
N VAL A 136 -6.32 -8.15 -19.13
CA VAL A 136 -4.97 -8.42 -18.60
C VAL A 136 -4.67 -7.54 -17.39
N VAL A 137 -5.07 -6.27 -17.42
CA VAL A 137 -4.93 -5.36 -16.27
C VAL A 137 -5.74 -5.89 -15.10
N VAL A 138 -6.97 -6.33 -15.33
CA VAL A 138 -7.83 -6.86 -14.26
C VAL A 138 -7.27 -8.17 -13.69
N GLU A 139 -6.76 -9.09 -14.50
CA GLU A 139 -6.09 -10.30 -14.01
C GLU A 139 -4.93 -9.96 -13.08
N ARG A 140 -4.09 -8.97 -13.43
CA ARG A 140 -3.00 -8.47 -12.59
C ARG A 140 -3.54 -7.90 -11.26
N ILE A 141 -4.64 -7.18 -11.29
CA ILE A 141 -5.30 -6.64 -10.09
C ILE A 141 -5.82 -7.77 -9.21
N LEU A 142 -6.50 -8.77 -9.79
CA LEU A 142 -7.06 -9.90 -9.05
C LEU A 142 -5.95 -10.76 -8.41
N ALA A 143 -4.84 -10.99 -9.12
CA ALA A 143 -3.67 -11.65 -8.57
C ALA A 143 -3.11 -10.89 -7.36
N ALA A 144 -2.96 -9.56 -7.45
CA ALA A 144 -2.51 -8.73 -6.35
C ALA A 144 -3.46 -8.72 -5.14
N VAL A 145 -4.77 -8.88 -5.35
CA VAL A 145 -5.74 -9.07 -4.25
C VAL A 145 -5.53 -10.42 -3.59
N ALA A 146 -5.37 -11.50 -4.38
CA ALA A 146 -5.22 -12.86 -3.88
C ALA A 146 -3.96 -13.02 -3.01
N GLU A 147 -2.85 -12.41 -3.40
CA GLU A 147 -1.60 -12.42 -2.63
C GLU A 147 -1.75 -11.82 -1.22
N PHE A 148 -2.74 -10.97 -1.01
CA PHE A 148 -2.86 -10.19 0.23
C PHE A 148 -4.17 -10.43 0.99
N THR A 149 -5.01 -11.31 0.51
CA THR A 149 -6.13 -11.78 1.33
C THR A 149 -5.56 -12.77 2.34
N PRO A 150 -5.54 -12.46 3.64
CA PRO A 150 -5.16 -13.46 4.63
C PRO A 150 -6.09 -14.64 4.41
N ILE A 151 -5.53 -15.82 4.20
CA ILE A 151 -6.30 -17.07 4.14
C ILE A 151 -7.15 -17.08 5.41
N PRO A 152 -8.50 -17.10 5.33
CA PRO A 152 -9.31 -17.19 6.53
C PRO A 152 -8.85 -18.45 7.27
N GLY A 153 -8.30 -18.26 8.46
CA GLY A 153 -7.96 -19.37 9.33
C GLY A 153 -9.19 -20.27 9.48
N PRO A 154 -9.01 -21.57 9.76
CA PRO A 154 -10.13 -22.48 9.92
C PRO A 154 -11.09 -21.86 10.93
N SER A 155 -12.34 -21.70 10.50
CA SER A 155 -13.40 -21.23 11.39
C SER A 155 -13.40 -22.09 12.65
N PRO A 156 -13.46 -21.50 13.86
CA PRO A 156 -13.59 -22.29 15.06
C PRO A 156 -14.84 -23.15 14.91
N SER A 157 -14.64 -24.47 14.92
CA SER A 157 -15.72 -25.42 14.92
C SER A 157 -16.64 -25.04 16.06
N ARG A 158 -17.90 -24.72 15.77
CA ARG A 158 -18.93 -24.69 16.80
C ARG A 158 -19.04 -26.11 17.32
N GLU A 159 -18.33 -26.40 18.39
CA GLU A 159 -18.68 -27.56 19.21
C GLU A 159 -20.05 -27.28 19.78
N GLY A 160 -21.01 -28.10 19.31
CA GLY A 160 -22.34 -28.11 19.81
C GLY A 160 -22.29 -28.56 21.27
N GLY A 161 -22.71 -27.65 22.17
CA GLY A 161 -23.05 -28.03 23.50
C GLY A 161 -24.44 -28.75 23.48
N GLU A 162 -24.45 -29.96 23.95
CA GLU A 162 -25.69 -30.64 24.39
C GLU A 162 -26.28 -29.92 25.59
#